data_994823fcf9a6ef5d568b1cb54035ac31
#
_entry.id   994823fcf9a6ef5d568b1cb54035ac31
#
_cell.length_a   1.000
_cell.length_b   1.000
_cell.length_c   1.000
_cell.angle_alpha   90.00
_cell.angle_beta   90.00
_cell.angle_gamma   90.00
#
_symmetry.space_group_name_H-M   'P 1'
#
loop_
_entity.id
_entity.type
_entity.pdbx_description
1 polymer ?
#
loop_
_entity_poly.entity_id
_entity_poly.type
_entity_poly.pdbx_seq_one_letter_code
_entity_poly.pdbx_strand_id
1 'polypeptide(L)'
;MRIDINPEWVVEQFRARYSQDSAEQLFHRIVTASRSWRGQIEEAEARARAEAPAFVYQLDFEQAKHTDDIGLSFGTISNPTPAQRRMSETMMDAFIRFARTGNPGWASYDLKARQTMVFDTQSRVVSDPRKWERELFARVPYVQPGT
;
A
#
# COMPACT_ATOMS: atom_id res chain seq x y z
N MET A 1 -27.01 -7.35 -6.65
CA MET A 1 -26.42 -8.55 -7.29
C MET A 1 -25.02 -8.70 -6.68
N ARG A 2 -24.83 -9.69 -5.80
CA ARG A 2 -23.51 -10.02 -5.24
C ARG A 2 -22.72 -10.67 -6.37
N ILE A 3 -21.68 -10.02 -6.85
CA ILE A 3 -20.72 -10.66 -7.73
C ILE A 3 -19.63 -11.21 -6.79
N ASP A 4 -19.78 -12.46 -6.40
CA ASP A 4 -18.74 -13.16 -5.68
C ASP A 4 -17.62 -13.44 -6.69
N ILE A 5 -16.43 -12.85 -6.43
CA ILE A 5 -15.26 -13.20 -7.21
C ILE A 5 -14.87 -14.63 -6.84
N ASN A 6 -14.82 -15.52 -7.84
CA ASN A 6 -14.32 -16.87 -7.65
C ASN A 6 -12.81 -16.80 -7.28
N PRO A 7 -12.39 -17.35 -6.13
CA PRO A 7 -10.99 -17.34 -5.70
C PRO A 7 -10.04 -17.99 -6.73
N GLU A 8 -10.44 -19.04 -7.39
CA GLU A 8 -9.63 -19.73 -8.41
C GLU A 8 -9.35 -18.80 -9.58
N TRP A 9 -10.38 -18.09 -10.07
CA TRP A 9 -10.23 -17.10 -11.12
C TRP A 9 -9.26 -15.97 -10.70
N VAL A 10 -9.34 -15.49 -9.45
CA VAL A 10 -8.40 -14.48 -8.94
C VAL A 10 -6.96 -14.98 -9.01
N VAL A 11 -6.72 -16.21 -8.54
CA VAL A 11 -5.38 -16.83 -8.58
C VAL A 11 -4.87 -16.94 -10.03
N GLU A 12 -5.71 -17.33 -10.96
CA GLU A 12 -5.36 -17.38 -12.39
C GLU A 12 -4.98 -16.01 -12.94
N GLN A 13 -5.75 -14.95 -12.63
CA GLN A 13 -5.43 -13.58 -13.04
C GLN A 13 -4.09 -13.12 -12.49
N PHE A 14 -3.81 -13.38 -11.21
CA PHE A 14 -2.53 -13.03 -10.60
C PHE A 14 -1.37 -13.82 -11.19
N ARG A 15 -1.54 -15.13 -11.44
CA ARG A 15 -0.52 -15.95 -12.11
C ARG A 15 -0.21 -15.45 -13.52
N ALA A 16 -1.23 -15.08 -14.28
CA ALA A 16 -1.03 -14.52 -15.63
C ALA A 16 -0.28 -13.17 -15.58
N ARG A 17 -0.58 -12.34 -14.58
CA ARG A 17 0.03 -11.00 -14.43
C ARG A 17 1.44 -11.05 -13.87
N TYR A 18 1.69 -11.93 -12.91
CA TYR A 18 2.93 -12.06 -12.15
C TYR A 18 3.54 -13.46 -12.36
N SER A 19 3.79 -13.81 -13.60
CA SER A 19 4.19 -15.17 -14.02
C SER A 19 5.54 -15.64 -13.45
N GLN A 20 6.36 -14.71 -12.96
CA GLN A 20 7.66 -15.01 -12.35
C GLN A 20 7.60 -15.18 -10.83
N ASP A 21 6.46 -14.85 -10.22
CA ASP A 21 6.30 -14.95 -8.77
C ASP A 21 6.12 -16.41 -8.34
N SER A 22 6.70 -16.78 -7.21
CA SER A 22 6.43 -18.05 -6.54
C SER A 22 4.98 -18.09 -6.02
N ALA A 23 4.51 -19.29 -5.65
CA ALA A 23 3.18 -19.45 -5.05
C ALA A 23 3.01 -18.62 -3.75
N GLU A 24 4.08 -18.55 -2.94
CA GLU A 24 4.11 -17.72 -1.73
C GLU A 24 4.00 -16.21 -2.05
N GLN A 25 4.77 -15.74 -3.03
CA GLN A 25 4.71 -14.35 -3.47
C GLN A 25 3.33 -13.98 -4.02
N LEU A 26 2.73 -14.84 -4.83
CA LEU A 26 1.37 -14.65 -5.34
C LEU A 26 0.35 -14.60 -4.21
N PHE A 27 0.44 -15.50 -3.22
CA PHE A 27 -0.42 -15.49 -2.04
C PHE A 27 -0.33 -14.16 -1.30
N HIS A 28 0.89 -13.68 -1.01
CA HIS A 28 1.09 -12.38 -0.34
C HIS A 28 0.52 -11.22 -1.15
N ARG A 29 0.71 -11.20 -2.48
CA ARG A 29 0.12 -10.16 -3.33
C ARG A 29 -1.40 -10.15 -3.28
N ILE A 30 -2.02 -11.33 -3.41
CA ILE A 30 -3.48 -11.46 -3.40
C ILE A 30 -4.06 -11.01 -2.06
N VAL A 31 -3.48 -11.48 -0.95
CA VAL A 31 -3.94 -11.09 0.40
C VAL A 31 -3.76 -9.58 0.62
N THR A 32 -2.62 -9.03 0.23
CA THR A 32 -2.38 -7.58 0.32
C THR A 32 -3.41 -6.80 -0.49
N ALA A 33 -3.59 -7.17 -1.76
CA ALA A 33 -4.47 -6.45 -2.67
C ALA A 33 -5.95 -6.54 -2.30
N SER A 34 -6.40 -7.71 -1.78
CA SER A 34 -7.79 -7.94 -1.43
C SER A 34 -8.21 -7.42 -0.05
N ARG A 35 -7.26 -7.26 0.87
CA ARG A 35 -7.52 -6.91 2.27
C ARG A 35 -6.80 -5.64 2.69
N SER A 36 -5.50 -5.71 3.01
CA SER A 36 -4.78 -4.63 3.67
C SER A 36 -4.70 -3.38 2.80
N TRP A 37 -4.22 -3.51 1.57
CA TRP A 37 -4.17 -2.40 0.62
C TRP A 37 -5.56 -1.87 0.29
N ARG A 38 -6.51 -2.76 0.01
CA ARG A 38 -7.86 -2.35 -0.33
C ARG A 38 -8.53 -1.56 0.78
N GLY A 39 -8.41 -1.98 2.04
CA GLY A 39 -8.97 -1.25 3.17
C GLY A 39 -8.44 0.17 3.28
N GLN A 40 -7.15 0.35 3.11
CA GLN A 40 -6.51 1.68 3.11
C GLN A 40 -6.98 2.56 1.95
N ILE A 41 -7.17 1.98 0.76
CA ILE A 41 -7.68 2.73 -0.39
C ILE A 41 -9.15 3.13 -0.21
N GLU A 42 -9.99 2.25 0.31
CA GLU A 42 -11.39 2.59 0.63
C GLU A 42 -11.47 3.76 1.63
N GLU A 43 -10.61 3.76 2.65
CA GLU A 43 -10.52 4.87 3.60
C GLU A 43 -10.02 6.16 2.93
N ALA A 44 -8.94 6.09 2.16
CA ALA A 44 -8.39 7.25 1.45
C ALA A 44 -9.41 7.85 0.46
N GLU A 45 -10.14 7.00 -0.27
CA GLU A 45 -11.21 7.43 -1.17
C GLU A 45 -12.38 8.07 -0.42
N ALA A 46 -12.79 7.51 0.72
CA ALA A 46 -13.84 8.10 1.54
C ALA A 46 -13.44 9.50 2.04
N ARG A 47 -12.20 9.66 2.49
CA ARG A 47 -11.67 10.98 2.88
C ARG A 47 -11.59 11.94 1.71
N ALA A 48 -11.12 11.51 0.54
CA ALA A 48 -11.06 12.33 -0.66
C ALA A 48 -12.46 12.80 -1.12
N ARG A 49 -13.49 11.94 -1.02
CA ARG A 49 -14.89 12.33 -1.30
C ARG A 49 -15.42 13.34 -0.30
N ALA A 50 -14.94 13.31 0.94
CA ALA A 50 -15.29 14.27 1.99
C ALA A 50 -14.40 15.52 1.98
N GLU A 51 -13.59 15.72 0.96
CA GLU A 51 -12.63 16.83 0.83
C GLU A 51 -11.64 16.93 2.01
N ALA A 52 -11.42 15.81 2.70
CA ALA A 52 -10.49 15.72 3.82
C ALA A 52 -9.15 15.13 3.34
N PRO A 53 -8.01 15.70 3.76
CA PRO A 53 -6.71 15.20 3.32
C PRO A 53 -6.44 13.79 3.83
N ALA A 54 -5.90 12.97 2.93
CA ALA A 54 -5.34 11.65 3.25
C ALA A 54 -4.02 11.49 2.50
N PHE A 55 -3.04 10.86 3.12
CA PHE A 55 -1.75 10.61 2.51
C PHE A 55 -1.48 9.12 2.51
N VAL A 56 -1.32 8.55 1.32
CA VAL A 56 -1.13 7.11 1.14
C VAL A 56 0.33 6.83 0.85
N TYR A 57 0.86 5.79 1.47
CA TYR A 57 2.16 5.24 1.13
C TYR A 57 2.12 3.72 0.94
N GLN A 58 3.11 3.22 0.24
CA GLN A 58 3.40 1.81 0.02
C GLN A 58 4.88 1.59 0.31
N LEU A 59 5.21 0.50 1.01
CA LEU A 59 6.59 0.10 1.26
C LEU A 59 6.97 -1.05 0.33
N ASP A 60 7.88 -0.78 -0.62
CA ASP A 60 8.40 -1.79 -1.55
C ASP A 60 9.86 -2.17 -1.21
N PHE A 61 10.48 -1.44 -0.30
CA PHE A 61 11.86 -1.63 0.11
C PHE A 61 12.10 -3.06 0.62
N GLU A 62 13.14 -3.72 0.09
CA GLU A 62 13.55 -5.09 0.46
C GLU A 62 12.40 -6.13 0.39
N GLN A 63 11.47 -5.97 -0.56
CA GLN A 63 10.28 -6.83 -0.69
C GLN A 63 9.45 -6.91 0.59
N ALA A 64 9.24 -5.77 1.23
CA ALA A 64 8.58 -5.63 2.52
C ALA A 64 7.29 -6.44 2.63
N LYS A 65 7.15 -7.08 3.76
CA LYS A 65 5.96 -7.84 4.18
C LYS A 65 5.13 -7.03 5.17
N HIS A 66 3.99 -7.59 5.56
CA HIS A 66 3.13 -6.98 6.57
C HIS A 66 3.90 -6.72 7.87
N THR A 67 3.82 -5.52 8.38
CA THR A 67 4.48 -4.98 9.59
C THR A 67 5.95 -4.57 9.47
N ASP A 68 6.62 -4.78 8.34
CA ASP A 68 8.02 -4.37 8.17
C ASP A 68 8.21 -2.85 8.22
N ASP A 69 7.17 -2.10 7.93
CA ASP A 69 7.12 -0.64 8.06
C ASP A 69 7.23 -0.15 9.50
N ILE A 70 6.78 -0.94 10.48
CA ILE A 70 6.78 -0.54 11.91
C ILE A 70 8.21 -0.29 12.38
N GLY A 71 9.10 -1.25 12.20
CA GLY A 71 10.51 -1.13 12.61
C GLY A 71 11.23 0.04 11.94
N LEU A 72 10.93 0.29 10.68
CA LEU A 72 11.49 1.42 9.92
C LEU A 72 10.92 2.75 10.40
N SER A 73 9.61 2.85 10.56
CA SER A 73 8.91 4.10 10.94
C SER A 73 9.27 4.59 12.34
N PHE A 74 9.63 3.69 13.24
CA PHE A 74 10.01 4.02 14.64
C PHE A 74 11.51 3.91 14.92
N GLY A 75 12.32 3.52 13.93
CA GLY A 75 13.76 3.37 14.10
C GLY A 75 14.15 2.26 15.08
N THR A 76 13.33 1.22 15.19
CA THR A 76 13.49 0.17 16.23
C THR A 76 14.14 -1.12 15.71
N ILE A 77 14.64 -1.12 14.47
CA ILE A 77 15.35 -2.29 13.91
C ILE A 77 16.66 -2.49 14.65
N SER A 78 16.86 -3.68 15.19
CA SER A 78 18.11 -4.06 15.84
C SER A 78 19.20 -4.30 14.78
N ASN A 79 20.36 -3.65 14.93
CA ASN A 79 21.50 -3.77 14.01
C ASN A 79 21.14 -3.52 12.53
N PRO A 80 20.51 -2.38 12.17
CA PRO A 80 20.07 -2.11 10.82
C PRO A 80 21.26 -2.01 9.87
N THR A 81 21.07 -2.52 8.65
CA THR A 81 22.00 -2.26 7.55
C THR A 81 22.07 -0.75 7.22
N PRO A 82 23.10 -0.27 6.52
CA PRO A 82 23.14 1.13 6.07
C PRO A 82 21.92 1.52 5.20
N ALA A 83 21.38 0.59 4.41
CA ALA A 83 20.19 0.82 3.61
C ALA A 83 18.93 0.95 4.45
N GLN A 84 18.73 0.05 5.43
CA GLN A 84 17.63 0.10 6.39
C GLN A 84 17.67 1.36 7.25
N ARG A 85 18.86 1.81 7.67
CA ARG A 85 19.00 3.06 8.42
C ARG A 85 18.54 4.26 7.59
N ARG A 86 18.99 4.38 6.34
CA ARG A 86 18.55 5.47 5.45
C ARG A 86 17.05 5.43 5.18
N MET A 87 16.48 4.25 4.95
CA MET A 87 15.03 4.10 4.77
C MET A 87 14.27 4.50 6.03
N SER A 88 14.73 4.06 7.19
CA SER A 88 14.15 4.43 8.50
C SER A 88 14.16 5.94 8.70
N GLU A 89 15.29 6.60 8.46
CA GLU A 89 15.41 8.06 8.52
C GLU A 89 14.40 8.75 7.59
N THR A 90 14.29 8.28 6.35
CA THR A 90 13.34 8.82 5.35
C THR A 90 11.89 8.68 5.82
N MET A 91 11.51 7.53 6.34
CA MET A 91 10.15 7.29 6.83
C MET A 91 9.86 8.09 8.11
N MET A 92 10.78 8.08 9.08
CA MET A 92 10.64 8.88 10.31
C MET A 92 10.48 10.37 10.01
N ASP A 93 11.27 10.92 9.09
CA ASP A 93 11.16 12.33 8.69
C ASP A 93 9.79 12.66 8.10
N ALA A 94 9.24 11.77 7.28
CA ALA A 94 7.90 11.93 6.73
C ALA A 94 6.81 11.92 7.82
N PHE A 95 6.89 10.98 8.76
CA PHE A 95 5.94 10.89 9.89
C PHE A 95 6.07 12.09 10.84
N ILE A 96 7.29 12.51 11.18
CA ILE A 96 7.53 13.69 12.01
C ILE A 96 7.01 14.96 11.33
N ARG A 97 7.26 15.09 10.02
CA ARG A 97 6.73 16.23 9.24
C ARG A 97 5.20 16.23 9.27
N PHE A 98 4.57 15.09 9.02
CA PHE A 98 3.12 14.97 9.11
C PHE A 98 2.59 15.37 10.48
N ALA A 99 3.19 14.86 11.56
CA ALA A 99 2.78 15.17 12.92
C ALA A 99 2.87 16.69 13.25
N ARG A 100 3.88 17.37 12.68
CA ARG A 100 4.09 18.80 12.91
C ARG A 100 3.26 19.72 12.03
N THR A 101 2.96 19.31 10.81
CA THR A 101 2.41 20.21 9.78
C THR A 101 1.12 19.71 9.13
N GLY A 102 0.74 18.46 9.39
CA GLY A 102 -0.35 17.78 8.68
C GLY A 102 -0.01 17.37 7.25
N ASN A 103 1.27 17.50 6.82
CA ASN A 103 1.71 17.15 5.47
C ASN A 103 3.04 16.38 5.54
N PRO A 104 3.11 15.12 5.07
CA PRO A 104 4.32 14.31 5.14
C PRO A 104 5.36 14.64 4.05
N GLY A 105 5.06 15.54 3.12
CA GLY A 105 5.98 15.98 2.08
C GLY A 105 5.60 15.54 0.66
N TRP A 106 4.41 15.00 0.47
CA TRP A 106 3.82 14.74 -0.85
C TRP A 106 2.36 15.19 -0.90
N ALA A 107 1.75 15.19 -2.08
CA ALA A 107 0.38 15.62 -2.24
C ALA A 107 -0.60 14.64 -1.60
N SER A 108 -1.73 15.16 -1.09
CA SER A 108 -2.81 14.34 -0.59
C SER A 108 -3.39 13.46 -1.71
N TYR A 109 -3.89 12.31 -1.31
CA TYR A 109 -4.58 11.38 -2.20
C TYR A 109 -5.87 12.01 -2.74
N ASP A 110 -6.06 11.89 -4.03
CA ASP A 110 -7.30 12.30 -4.72
C ASP A 110 -7.82 11.16 -5.61
N LEU A 111 -9.08 11.25 -6.03
CA LEU A 111 -9.73 10.21 -6.81
C LEU A 111 -9.25 10.13 -8.28
N LYS A 112 -8.55 11.14 -8.77
CA LYS A 112 -8.08 11.23 -10.15
C LYS A 112 -6.65 10.71 -10.27
N ALA A 113 -5.72 11.30 -9.53
CA ALA A 113 -4.31 10.98 -9.60
C ALA A 113 -3.91 9.80 -8.68
N ARG A 114 -4.66 9.58 -7.59
CA ARG A 114 -4.41 8.49 -6.62
C ARG A 114 -2.95 8.43 -6.18
N GLN A 115 -2.40 9.61 -5.85
CA GLN A 115 -0.99 9.75 -5.53
C GLN A 115 -0.62 8.94 -4.29
N THR A 116 0.41 8.12 -4.44
CA THR A 116 0.91 7.25 -3.39
C THR A 116 2.42 7.41 -3.31
N MET A 117 2.95 7.67 -2.11
CA MET A 117 4.39 7.60 -1.86
C MET A 117 4.83 6.15 -1.85
N VAL A 118 5.74 5.77 -2.73
CA VAL A 118 6.38 4.45 -2.72
C VAL A 118 7.74 4.59 -2.05
N PHE A 119 7.85 4.04 -0.85
CA PHE A 119 9.12 3.93 -0.13
C PHE A 119 9.89 2.73 -0.65
N ASP A 120 11.03 3.00 -1.29
CA ASP A 120 11.93 2.04 -1.88
C ASP A 120 13.34 2.63 -1.90
N THR A 121 14.33 1.92 -2.39
CA THR A 121 15.72 2.40 -2.55
C THR A 121 15.77 3.79 -3.20
N GLN A 122 14.84 4.05 -4.11
CA GLN A 122 14.57 5.37 -4.69
C GLN A 122 13.10 5.72 -4.44
N SER A 123 12.81 6.27 -3.28
CA SER A 123 11.46 6.66 -2.90
C SER A 123 10.90 7.72 -3.85
N ARG A 124 9.65 7.55 -4.28
CA ARG A 124 8.99 8.45 -5.24
C ARG A 124 7.47 8.43 -5.11
N VAL A 125 6.83 9.51 -5.52
CA VAL A 125 5.37 9.55 -5.66
C VAL A 125 4.99 8.91 -6.99
N VAL A 126 4.02 8.00 -6.95
CA VAL A 126 3.48 7.30 -8.13
C VAL A 126 1.97 7.46 -8.16
N SER A 127 1.42 7.68 -9.34
CA SER A 127 -0.03 7.72 -9.54
C SER A 127 -0.57 6.30 -9.66
N ASP A 128 -1.47 5.91 -8.76
CA ASP A 128 -2.20 4.64 -8.76
C ASP A 128 -1.30 3.40 -8.98
N PRO A 129 -0.28 3.17 -8.15
CA PRO A 129 0.76 2.16 -8.41
C PRO A 129 0.22 0.73 -8.51
N ARG A 130 -0.94 0.46 -7.92
CA ARG A 130 -1.60 -0.86 -7.95
C ARG A 130 -2.95 -0.80 -8.67
N LYS A 131 -3.04 0.01 -9.72
CA LYS A 131 -4.27 0.25 -10.50
C LYS A 131 -4.97 -1.04 -10.92
N TRP A 132 -4.23 -1.99 -11.49
CA TRP A 132 -4.81 -3.25 -11.95
C TRP A 132 -5.45 -4.05 -10.82
N GLU A 133 -4.78 -4.17 -9.68
CA GLU A 133 -5.29 -4.88 -8.49
C GLU A 133 -6.53 -4.17 -7.92
N ARG A 134 -6.47 -2.84 -7.81
CA ARG A 134 -7.60 -2.02 -7.38
C ARG A 134 -8.82 -2.22 -8.28
N GLU A 135 -8.65 -2.18 -9.60
CA GLU A 135 -9.74 -2.36 -10.57
C GLU A 135 -10.28 -3.78 -10.56
N LEU A 136 -9.43 -4.79 -10.34
CA LEU A 136 -9.86 -6.17 -10.23
C LEU A 136 -10.78 -6.36 -9.01
N PHE A 137 -10.38 -5.85 -7.85
CA PHE A 137 -11.16 -5.99 -6.62
C PHE A 137 -12.31 -4.98 -6.48
N ALA A 138 -12.34 -3.90 -7.26
CA ALA A 138 -13.48 -2.98 -7.30
C ALA A 138 -14.78 -3.65 -7.80
N ARG A 139 -14.70 -4.83 -8.39
CA ARG A 139 -15.84 -5.61 -8.89
C ARG A 139 -16.71 -6.19 -7.77
N VAL A 140 -16.20 -6.25 -6.55
CA VAL A 140 -16.91 -6.76 -5.38
C VAL A 140 -16.93 -5.73 -4.25
N PRO A 141 -17.98 -5.67 -3.43
CA PRO A 141 -18.01 -4.82 -2.25
C PRO A 141 -16.85 -5.15 -1.31
N TYR A 142 -16.26 -4.11 -0.72
CA TYR A 142 -15.29 -4.31 0.35
C TYR A 142 -16.03 -4.69 1.63
N VAL A 143 -15.59 -5.75 2.26
CA VAL A 143 -16.03 -6.15 3.60
C VAL A 143 -14.81 -6.11 4.51
N GLN A 144 -14.86 -5.26 5.52
CA GLN A 144 -13.74 -5.15 6.46
C GLN A 144 -13.59 -6.46 7.23
N PRO A 145 -12.39 -7.03 7.30
CA PRO A 145 -12.16 -8.25 8.08
C PRO A 145 -12.45 -8.02 9.56
N GLY A 146 -13.22 -8.92 10.18
CA GLY A 146 -13.55 -8.87 11.61
C GLY A 146 -14.80 -8.08 11.98
N THR A 147 -15.59 -7.65 11.01
CA THR A 147 -16.93 -7.04 11.21
C THR A 147 -18.05 -8.00 10.86
#